data_124dfe10e915e87d6e7a78eca08e2fde
#
_entry.id   124dfe10e915e87d6e7a78eca08e2fde
#
_cell.length_a   1.000
_cell.length_b   1.000
_cell.length_c   1.000
_cell.angle_alpha   90.00
_cell.angle_beta   90.00
_cell.angle_gamma   90.00
#
_symmetry.space_group_name_H-M   'P 1'
#
loop_
_entity.id
_entity.type
_entity.pdbx_description
1 polymer ?
#
loop_
_entity_poly.entity_id
_entity_poly.type
_entity_poly.pdbx_seq_one_letter_code
_entity_poly.pdbx_strand_id
1 'polypeptide(L)'
;MHAANNSRRRFLGNLLSGATALALAPTLLHGNNALAGEPARFAASLDTQPWLAGWKSVSSESIAPLTLEIEGKLPQGFAGTLYRNGPALFERDGFRYEHWFDGDGMVHGWRFGENRVTHRARMVATPKYVREQKAGKFLYPVAGTTIADTQPIRNNDDVNVANTSVMTLNGRLFALCEAGSAFELDPDQLTTMGPVTWRPDLASVPFSAHPLVD
;
A
#
# COMPACT_ATOMS: atom_id res chain seq x y z
N MET A 1 -2.84 -20.29 45.30
CA MET A 1 -2.62 -20.16 43.83
C MET A 1 -3.94 -19.89 43.07
N HIS A 2 -4.70 -18.81 43.36
CA HIS A 2 -6.01 -18.56 42.71
C HIS A 2 -6.27 -17.08 42.32
N ALA A 3 -5.27 -16.20 42.35
CA ALA A 3 -5.46 -14.78 42.06
C ALA A 3 -5.21 -14.35 40.59
N ALA A 4 -4.56 -15.18 39.78
CA ALA A 4 -4.14 -14.79 38.42
C ALA A 4 -5.21 -14.96 37.34
N ASN A 5 -6.30 -15.68 37.62
CA ASN A 5 -7.30 -16.03 36.58
C ASN A 5 -8.45 -15.02 36.43
N ASN A 6 -8.66 -14.14 37.43
CA ASN A 6 -9.73 -13.13 37.40
C ASN A 6 -9.36 -11.86 36.62
N SER A 7 -8.08 -11.56 36.46
CA SER A 7 -7.59 -10.38 35.74
C SER A 7 -7.78 -10.52 34.21
N ARG A 8 -7.51 -11.70 33.65
CA ARG A 8 -7.68 -11.95 32.20
C ARG A 8 -9.16 -11.98 31.76
N ARG A 9 -10.04 -12.53 32.60
CA ARG A 9 -11.49 -12.52 32.31
C ARG A 9 -12.09 -11.12 32.38
N ARG A 10 -11.65 -10.26 33.30
CA ARG A 10 -12.06 -8.85 33.35
C ARG A 10 -11.52 -8.04 32.18
N PHE A 11 -10.29 -8.29 31.72
CA PHE A 11 -9.71 -7.63 30.56
C PHE A 11 -10.47 -7.98 29.26
N LEU A 12 -10.80 -9.26 29.04
CA LEU A 12 -11.59 -9.69 27.89
C LEU A 12 -13.05 -9.22 27.94
N GLY A 13 -13.64 -9.16 29.13
CA GLY A 13 -14.99 -8.60 29.33
C GLY A 13 -15.07 -7.11 29.01
N ASN A 14 -14.03 -6.35 29.35
CA ASN A 14 -13.96 -4.91 29.05
C ASN A 14 -13.68 -4.63 27.55
N LEU A 15 -12.97 -5.53 26.84
CA LEU A 15 -12.80 -5.43 25.39
C LEU A 15 -14.11 -5.68 24.64
N LEU A 16 -14.93 -6.63 25.09
CA LEU A 16 -16.24 -6.91 24.49
C LEU A 16 -17.25 -5.80 24.79
N SER A 17 -17.18 -5.15 25.96
CA SER A 17 -18.05 -4.01 26.30
C SER A 17 -17.64 -2.72 25.61
N GLY A 18 -16.36 -2.55 25.26
CA GLY A 18 -15.85 -1.41 24.48
C GLY A 18 -16.22 -1.47 23.00
N ALA A 19 -16.32 -2.67 22.43
CA ALA A 19 -16.65 -2.86 21.02
C ALA A 19 -18.10 -2.52 20.67
N THR A 20 -19.04 -2.65 21.63
CA THR A 20 -20.45 -2.31 21.42
C THR A 20 -20.74 -0.81 21.53
N ALA A 21 -19.88 -0.03 22.17
CA ALA A 21 -20.06 1.43 22.27
C ALA A 21 -19.49 2.19 21.06
N LEU A 22 -18.57 1.59 20.28
CA LEU A 22 -18.03 2.21 19.06
C LEU A 22 -18.91 2.00 17.82
N ALA A 23 -19.87 1.09 17.85
CA ALA A 23 -20.74 0.80 16.70
C ALA A 23 -21.93 1.76 16.53
N LEU A 24 -22.19 2.67 17.49
CA LEU A 24 -23.33 3.59 17.47
C LEU A 24 -22.93 5.08 17.31
N ALA A 25 -21.65 5.40 17.15
CA ALA A 25 -21.18 6.79 17.04
C ALA A 25 -20.97 7.37 15.62
N PRO A 26 -21.05 6.63 14.49
CA PRO A 26 -20.78 7.24 13.18
C PRO A 26 -21.95 8.00 12.56
N THR A 27 -23.18 7.94 13.09
CA THR A 27 -24.36 8.44 12.36
C THR A 27 -24.76 9.89 12.67
N LEU A 28 -24.10 10.60 13.56
CA LEU A 28 -24.52 11.95 13.96
C LEU A 28 -23.56 13.10 13.55
N LEU A 29 -22.44 12.83 12.86
CA LEU A 29 -21.53 13.87 12.36
C LEU A 29 -21.53 14.03 10.83
N HIS A 30 -22.45 13.43 10.10
CA HIS A 30 -22.62 13.57 8.65
C HIS A 30 -23.57 14.71 8.24
N GLY A 31 -23.76 15.69 9.10
CA GLY A 31 -24.52 16.91 8.77
C GLY A 31 -23.63 17.90 7.98
N ASN A 32 -23.97 18.13 6.72
CA ASN A 32 -23.66 19.30 5.87
C ASN A 32 -22.40 19.33 5.00
N ASN A 33 -21.61 18.27 4.86
CA ASN A 33 -20.55 18.23 3.83
C ASN A 33 -20.84 17.28 2.66
N ALA A 34 -22.08 16.90 2.44
CA ALA A 34 -22.49 15.96 1.39
C ALA A 34 -22.33 16.48 -0.05
N LEU A 35 -21.90 17.74 -0.25
CA LEU A 35 -21.78 18.36 -1.58
C LEU A 35 -20.34 18.38 -2.14
N ALA A 36 -19.33 18.15 -1.32
CA ALA A 36 -17.95 18.03 -1.81
C ALA A 36 -17.59 16.53 -1.85
N GLY A 37 -17.20 16.01 -3.02
CA GLY A 37 -16.70 14.64 -3.14
C GLY A 37 -15.46 14.40 -2.24
N GLU A 38 -15.16 13.16 -1.95
CA GLU A 38 -14.03 12.76 -1.08
C GLU A 38 -12.68 13.38 -1.50
N PRO A 39 -12.33 13.47 -2.80
CA PRO A 39 -11.12 14.16 -3.23
C PRO A 39 -11.07 15.63 -2.81
N ALA A 40 -12.22 16.34 -2.89
CA ALA A 40 -12.29 17.74 -2.50
C ALA A 40 -12.16 17.93 -0.98
N ARG A 41 -12.73 17.04 -0.18
CA ARG A 41 -12.56 17.01 1.29
C ARG A 41 -11.12 16.76 1.68
N PHE A 42 -10.47 15.79 1.02
CA PHE A 42 -9.05 15.51 1.22
C PHE A 42 -8.19 16.74 0.87
N ALA A 43 -8.43 17.36 -0.28
CA ALA A 43 -7.70 18.56 -0.70
C ALA A 43 -7.84 19.71 0.33
N ALA A 44 -9.05 19.96 0.83
CA ALA A 44 -9.30 20.97 1.87
C ALA A 44 -8.61 20.63 3.20
N SER A 45 -8.46 19.33 3.53
CA SER A 45 -7.79 18.91 4.75
C SER A 45 -6.29 19.22 4.74
N LEU A 46 -5.66 19.35 3.58
CA LEU A 46 -4.22 19.64 3.46
C LEU A 46 -3.84 21.00 4.03
N ASP A 47 -4.76 21.97 4.03
CA ASP A 47 -4.52 23.32 4.56
C ASP A 47 -4.33 23.31 6.08
N THR A 48 -5.02 22.40 6.77
CA THR A 48 -4.97 22.29 8.24
C THR A 48 -4.13 21.09 8.71
N GLN A 49 -3.86 20.12 7.84
CA GLN A 49 -3.18 18.88 8.10
C GLN A 49 -2.11 18.59 7.04
N PRO A 50 -1.03 19.38 6.97
CA PRO A 50 -0.03 19.30 5.89
C PRO A 50 0.68 17.94 5.79
N TRP A 51 0.71 17.16 6.88
CA TRP A 51 1.27 15.79 6.86
C TRP A 51 0.48 14.83 5.94
N LEU A 52 -0.79 15.14 5.61
CA LEU A 52 -1.57 14.37 4.65
C LEU A 52 -1.02 14.46 3.22
N ALA A 53 -0.07 15.36 2.95
CA ALA A 53 0.60 15.44 1.65
C ALA A 53 1.25 14.11 1.23
N GLY A 54 1.66 13.27 2.19
CA GLY A 54 2.17 11.93 1.93
C GLY A 54 1.14 10.94 1.34
N TRP A 55 -0.15 11.28 1.39
CA TRP A 55 -1.26 10.46 0.84
C TRP A 55 -1.89 11.07 -0.42
N LYS A 56 -1.23 12.01 -1.05
CA LYS A 56 -1.62 12.45 -2.40
C LYS A 56 -1.38 11.33 -3.39
N SER A 57 -2.32 11.18 -4.34
CA SER A 57 -2.09 10.30 -5.48
C SER A 57 -0.93 10.81 -6.32
N VAL A 58 -0.10 9.88 -6.81
CA VAL A 58 0.90 10.20 -7.82
C VAL A 58 0.23 10.53 -9.16
N SER A 59 0.85 11.42 -9.92
CA SER A 59 0.35 11.84 -11.22
C SER A 59 0.88 10.99 -12.38
N SER A 60 1.82 10.09 -12.12
CA SER A 60 2.47 9.27 -13.13
C SER A 60 2.65 7.84 -12.67
N GLU A 61 2.50 6.88 -13.57
CA GLU A 61 2.73 5.46 -13.32
C GLU A 61 4.21 5.12 -13.09
N SER A 62 5.10 5.99 -13.52
CA SER A 62 6.54 5.82 -13.34
C SER A 62 7.27 7.15 -13.26
N ILE A 63 8.36 7.14 -12.51
CA ILE A 63 9.36 8.20 -12.49
C ILE A 63 10.59 7.65 -13.19
N ALA A 64 10.96 8.27 -14.32
CA ALA A 64 12.18 7.93 -15.05
C ALA A 64 13.44 8.15 -14.17
N PRO A 65 14.55 7.49 -14.46
CA PRO A 65 15.76 7.67 -13.68
C PRO A 65 16.15 9.14 -13.59
N LEU A 66 16.22 9.66 -12.37
CA LEU A 66 16.59 11.02 -12.04
C LEU A 66 17.88 10.99 -11.21
N THR A 67 18.90 11.74 -11.61
CA THR A 67 20.07 11.95 -10.75
C THR A 67 19.74 12.97 -9.68
N LEU A 68 19.99 12.59 -8.43
CA LEU A 68 19.71 13.44 -7.27
C LEU A 68 20.94 14.28 -6.93
N GLU A 69 20.71 15.50 -6.44
CA GLU A 69 21.73 16.33 -5.82
C GLU A 69 22.09 15.75 -4.44
N ILE A 70 23.38 15.78 -4.11
CA ILE A 70 23.92 15.28 -2.85
C ILE A 70 24.42 16.45 -2.03
N GLU A 71 23.78 16.73 -0.90
CA GLU A 71 24.33 17.62 0.09
C GLU A 71 25.32 16.87 0.99
N GLY A 72 26.57 17.32 1.02
CA GLY A 72 27.63 16.66 1.76
C GLY A 72 28.41 15.63 0.95
N LYS A 73 28.85 14.54 1.58
CA LYS A 73 29.67 13.50 0.97
C LYS A 73 29.14 12.12 1.31
N LEU A 74 29.05 11.25 0.32
CA LEU A 74 28.82 9.83 0.56
C LEU A 74 30.07 9.20 1.19
N PRO A 75 29.92 8.25 2.13
CA PRO A 75 31.05 7.47 2.63
C PRO A 75 31.77 6.75 1.49
N GLN A 76 33.09 6.62 1.62
CA GLN A 76 33.88 5.86 0.65
C GLN A 76 33.40 4.40 0.59
N GLY A 77 33.20 3.86 -0.61
CA GLY A 77 32.72 2.49 -0.82
C GLY A 77 31.23 2.30 -0.56
N PHE A 78 30.46 3.36 -0.25
CA PHE A 78 29.02 3.26 -0.08
C PHE A 78 28.36 3.10 -1.46
N ALA A 79 27.90 1.88 -1.74
CA ALA A 79 27.24 1.52 -3.00
C ALA A 79 26.12 0.51 -2.74
N GLY A 80 25.12 0.49 -3.63
CA GLY A 80 23.99 -0.44 -3.52
C GLY A 80 22.68 0.20 -3.94
N THR A 81 21.57 -0.49 -3.71
CA THR A 81 20.24 0.04 -3.99
C THR A 81 19.35 -0.10 -2.77
N LEU A 82 18.74 1.01 -2.36
CA LEU A 82 17.64 1.02 -1.39
C LEU A 82 16.32 0.92 -2.15
N TYR A 83 15.52 -0.07 -1.85
CA TYR A 83 14.14 -0.16 -2.33
C TYR A 83 13.15 0.16 -1.23
N ARG A 84 12.07 0.84 -1.59
CA ARG A 84 10.93 1.08 -0.71
C ARG A 84 9.63 0.93 -1.48
N ASN A 85 8.61 0.44 -0.81
CA ASN A 85 7.26 0.31 -1.34
C ASN A 85 6.29 1.12 -0.47
N GLY A 86 5.23 1.57 -1.07
CA GLY A 86 4.15 2.24 -0.36
C GLY A 86 2.94 2.50 -1.26
N PRO A 87 1.78 2.79 -0.65
CA PRO A 87 0.60 3.18 -1.39
C PRO A 87 0.85 4.54 -2.07
N ALA A 88 0.45 4.66 -3.33
CA ALA A 88 0.74 5.84 -4.15
C ALA A 88 -0.44 6.34 -4.99
N LEU A 89 -1.43 5.51 -5.28
CA LEU A 89 -2.61 5.92 -6.05
C LEU A 89 -3.87 5.67 -5.23
N PHE A 90 -4.55 6.75 -4.87
CA PHE A 90 -5.73 6.73 -4.00
C PHE A 90 -6.99 7.27 -4.67
N GLU A 91 -6.88 7.83 -5.88
CA GLU A 91 -7.99 8.52 -6.55
C GLU A 91 -8.15 8.05 -7.98
N ARG A 92 -9.40 7.80 -8.37
CA ARG A 92 -9.83 7.53 -9.74
C ARG A 92 -11.26 8.04 -9.95
N ASP A 93 -11.52 8.69 -11.07
CA ASP A 93 -12.87 9.09 -11.50
C ASP A 93 -13.67 9.84 -10.40
N GLY A 94 -13.02 10.77 -9.70
CA GLY A 94 -13.66 11.56 -8.63
C GLY A 94 -13.96 10.78 -7.35
N PHE A 95 -13.57 9.52 -7.25
CA PHE A 95 -13.62 8.72 -6.03
C PHE A 95 -12.25 8.63 -5.40
N ARG A 96 -12.18 8.65 -4.05
CA ARG A 96 -10.96 8.50 -3.28
C ARG A 96 -11.09 7.38 -2.26
N TYR A 97 -10.05 6.56 -2.11
CA TYR A 97 -9.91 5.63 -1.00
C TYR A 97 -9.80 6.37 0.34
N GLU A 98 -10.49 5.87 1.36
CA GLU A 98 -10.56 6.48 2.68
C GLU A 98 -9.42 6.06 3.61
N HIS A 99 -8.80 4.93 3.34
CA HIS A 99 -7.74 4.37 4.18
C HIS A 99 -6.40 4.36 3.45
N TRP A 100 -5.33 4.68 4.17
CA TRP A 100 -3.98 4.78 3.60
C TRP A 100 -3.40 3.43 3.12
N PHE A 101 -3.90 2.29 3.62
CA PHE A 101 -3.54 0.96 3.10
C PHE A 101 -4.18 0.63 1.76
N ASP A 102 -5.15 1.38 1.31
CA ASP A 102 -5.96 1.02 0.15
C ASP A 102 -5.32 1.41 -1.19
N GLY A 103 -4.38 2.36 -1.17
CA GLY A 103 -3.74 2.84 -2.39
C GLY A 103 -2.91 1.78 -3.11
N ASP A 104 -2.96 1.78 -4.44
CA ASP A 104 -2.12 0.90 -5.27
C ASP A 104 -0.64 1.21 -5.03
N GLY A 105 0.20 0.17 -4.97
CA GLY A 105 1.60 0.25 -4.58
C GLY A 105 2.52 0.80 -5.67
N MET A 106 3.49 1.62 -5.24
CA MET A 106 4.61 2.09 -6.06
C MET A 106 5.93 1.73 -5.40
N VAL A 107 6.80 1.07 -6.14
CA VAL A 107 8.15 0.79 -5.67
C VAL A 107 9.10 1.87 -6.14
N HIS A 108 9.91 2.34 -5.20
CA HIS A 108 10.99 3.29 -5.39
C HIS A 108 12.35 2.59 -5.24
N GLY A 109 13.31 2.91 -6.11
CA GLY A 109 14.69 2.47 -6.02
C GLY A 109 15.64 3.67 -6.02
N TRP A 110 16.49 3.75 -5.00
CA TRP A 110 17.60 4.71 -4.93
C TRP A 110 18.90 3.92 -5.10
N ARG A 111 19.57 4.12 -6.24
CA ARG A 111 20.87 3.49 -6.53
C ARG A 111 21.99 4.43 -6.14
N PHE A 112 22.82 3.98 -5.21
CA PHE A 112 24.04 4.65 -4.75
C PHE A 112 25.23 4.08 -5.50
N GLY A 113 26.05 4.95 -6.05
CA GLY A 113 27.33 4.64 -6.68
C GLY A 113 28.35 5.70 -6.33
N GLU A 114 29.53 5.65 -6.92
CA GLU A 114 30.60 6.61 -6.67
C GLU A 114 30.11 8.05 -6.96
N ASN A 115 29.91 8.84 -5.88
CA ASN A 115 29.47 10.23 -5.91
C ASN A 115 28.19 10.51 -6.73
N ARG A 116 27.35 9.51 -6.91
CA ARG A 116 26.08 9.64 -7.64
C ARG A 116 24.98 8.84 -6.98
N VAL A 117 23.81 9.46 -6.85
CA VAL A 117 22.58 8.80 -6.46
C VAL A 117 21.55 8.98 -7.57
N THR A 118 20.95 7.90 -8.02
CA THR A 118 19.83 7.96 -8.96
C THR A 118 18.57 7.42 -8.30
N HIS A 119 17.45 8.06 -8.58
CA HIS A 119 16.13 7.63 -8.12
C HIS A 119 15.26 7.22 -9.31
N ARG A 120 14.49 6.18 -9.12
CA ARG A 120 13.45 5.69 -10.06
C ARG A 120 12.26 5.22 -9.24
N ALA A 121 11.06 5.30 -9.80
CA ALA A 121 9.88 4.70 -9.19
C ALA A 121 8.93 4.14 -10.26
N ARG A 122 8.13 3.15 -9.89
CA ARG A 122 7.12 2.56 -10.77
C ARG A 122 5.99 1.92 -9.98
N MET A 123 4.76 2.10 -10.47
CA MET A 123 3.59 1.39 -9.98
C MET A 123 3.75 -0.11 -10.19
N VAL A 124 3.33 -0.91 -9.20
CA VAL A 124 3.29 -2.36 -9.33
C VAL A 124 2.07 -2.75 -10.18
N ALA A 125 2.31 -3.35 -11.33
CA ALA A 125 1.25 -3.73 -12.28
C ALA A 125 0.53 -5.02 -11.85
N THR A 126 -0.16 -4.96 -10.69
CA THR A 126 -1.03 -6.06 -10.24
C THR A 126 -2.24 -6.22 -11.19
N PRO A 127 -2.91 -7.38 -11.22
CA PRO A 127 -4.15 -7.56 -11.99
C PRO A 127 -5.22 -6.52 -11.63
N LYS A 128 -5.34 -6.18 -10.33
CA LYS A 128 -6.22 -5.10 -9.85
C LYS A 128 -5.86 -3.78 -10.51
N TYR A 129 -4.63 -3.32 -10.34
CA TYR A 129 -4.16 -2.04 -10.87
C TYR A 129 -4.38 -1.93 -12.38
N VAL A 130 -3.99 -2.96 -13.15
CA VAL A 130 -4.10 -2.96 -14.63
C VAL A 130 -5.57 -2.88 -15.09
N ARG A 131 -6.48 -3.63 -14.45
CA ARG A 131 -7.91 -3.60 -14.78
C ARG A 131 -8.54 -2.25 -14.45
N GLU A 132 -8.24 -1.70 -13.29
CA GLU A 132 -8.76 -0.40 -12.83
C GLU A 132 -8.19 0.76 -13.64
N GLN A 133 -6.90 0.67 -14.03
CA GLN A 133 -6.29 1.64 -14.94
C GLN A 133 -7.00 1.65 -16.30
N LYS A 134 -7.28 0.47 -16.86
CA LYS A 134 -8.03 0.34 -18.12
C LYS A 134 -9.48 0.83 -18.01
N ALA A 135 -10.11 0.61 -16.86
CA ALA A 135 -11.49 1.03 -16.60
C ALA A 135 -11.61 2.52 -16.25
N GLY A 136 -10.51 3.18 -15.88
CA GLY A 136 -10.49 4.56 -15.39
C GLY A 136 -11.12 4.75 -14.02
N LYS A 137 -11.59 3.68 -13.34
CA LYS A 137 -12.26 3.72 -12.05
C LYS A 137 -11.84 2.52 -11.19
N PHE A 138 -12.11 2.60 -9.89
CA PHE A 138 -11.95 1.46 -8.99
C PHE A 138 -13.01 0.40 -9.25
N LEU A 139 -12.62 -0.88 -9.21
CA LEU A 139 -13.46 -2.02 -9.53
C LEU A 139 -13.64 -2.98 -8.35
N TYR A 140 -12.74 -2.95 -7.39
CA TYR A 140 -12.68 -3.91 -6.29
C TYR A 140 -12.69 -3.21 -4.94
N PRO A 141 -13.33 -3.80 -3.93
CA PRO A 141 -13.20 -3.32 -2.56
C PRO A 141 -11.76 -3.50 -2.08
N VAL A 142 -11.36 -2.70 -1.12
CA VAL A 142 -10.06 -2.75 -0.45
C VAL A 142 -10.24 -2.82 1.05
N ALA A 143 -9.14 -2.88 1.82
CA ALA A 143 -9.21 -3.17 3.25
C ALA A 143 -10.03 -2.15 4.06
N GLY A 144 -9.95 -0.86 3.72
CA GLY A 144 -10.58 0.22 4.48
C GLY A 144 -11.71 0.94 3.76
N THR A 145 -11.89 0.68 2.46
CA THR A 145 -12.88 1.41 1.65
C THR A 145 -13.80 0.48 0.90
N THR A 146 -15.10 0.69 1.07
CA THR A 146 -16.15 0.00 0.29
C THR A 146 -16.50 0.85 -0.94
N ILE A 147 -16.62 0.21 -2.09
CA ILE A 147 -17.08 0.86 -3.32
C ILE A 147 -18.37 0.22 -3.80
N ALA A 148 -19.22 1.01 -4.47
CA ALA A 148 -20.42 0.49 -5.13
C ALA A 148 -20.05 -0.25 -6.44
N ASP A 149 -20.91 -1.13 -6.90
CA ASP A 149 -20.78 -1.83 -8.19
C ASP A 149 -19.45 -2.56 -8.39
N THR A 150 -19.00 -3.28 -7.38
CA THR A 150 -17.76 -4.04 -7.41
C THR A 150 -17.81 -5.20 -8.42
N GLN A 151 -16.66 -5.49 -9.03
CA GLN A 151 -16.49 -6.70 -9.81
C GLN A 151 -16.34 -7.92 -8.90
N PRO A 152 -16.74 -9.11 -9.36
CA PRO A 152 -16.54 -10.35 -8.62
C PRO A 152 -15.05 -10.61 -8.35
N ILE A 153 -14.72 -10.90 -7.09
CA ILE A 153 -13.38 -11.32 -6.67
C ILE A 153 -13.26 -12.83 -6.95
N ARG A 154 -12.32 -13.22 -7.77
CA ARG A 154 -12.08 -14.62 -8.19
C ARG A 154 -10.94 -15.26 -7.41
N ASN A 155 -9.95 -14.47 -7.05
CA ASN A 155 -8.79 -14.86 -6.25
C ASN A 155 -8.21 -13.64 -5.52
N ASN A 156 -7.25 -13.89 -4.64
CA ASN A 156 -6.65 -12.86 -3.80
C ASN A 156 -5.94 -11.75 -4.59
N ASP A 157 -5.40 -12.04 -5.77
CA ASP A 157 -4.69 -11.06 -6.58
C ASP A 157 -5.64 -10.08 -7.30
N ASP A 158 -6.94 -10.37 -7.35
CA ASP A 158 -7.94 -9.41 -7.83
C ASP A 158 -8.09 -8.18 -6.91
N VAL A 159 -7.66 -8.29 -5.63
CA VAL A 159 -7.68 -7.22 -4.63
C VAL A 159 -6.29 -6.84 -4.12
N ASN A 160 -5.23 -7.40 -4.72
CA ASN A 160 -3.85 -7.18 -4.30
C ASN A 160 -3.36 -5.80 -4.74
N VAL A 161 -3.07 -4.95 -3.78
CA VAL A 161 -2.54 -3.59 -4.00
C VAL A 161 -1.01 -3.54 -4.02
N ALA A 162 -0.31 -4.60 -3.63
CA ALA A 162 1.15 -4.75 -3.61
C ALA A 162 1.89 -3.53 -3.03
N ASN A 163 1.42 -2.98 -1.91
CA ASN A 163 1.85 -1.67 -1.40
C ASN A 163 2.56 -1.68 -0.05
N THR A 164 2.75 -2.86 0.56
CA THR A 164 3.14 -2.90 1.99
C THR A 164 4.64 -2.86 2.18
N SER A 165 5.39 -3.75 1.54
CA SER A 165 6.83 -3.81 1.68
C SER A 165 7.54 -4.32 0.43
N VAL A 166 8.86 -4.36 0.46
CA VAL A 166 9.70 -5.03 -0.52
C VAL A 166 10.58 -6.07 0.16
N MET A 167 10.87 -7.14 -0.55
CA MET A 167 11.86 -8.14 -0.17
C MET A 167 12.85 -8.35 -1.31
N THR A 168 14.12 -8.45 -0.97
CA THR A 168 15.15 -8.94 -1.89
C THR A 168 15.60 -10.32 -1.47
N LEU A 169 15.62 -11.27 -2.39
CA LEU A 169 16.04 -12.64 -2.14
C LEU A 169 16.76 -13.19 -3.38
N ASN A 170 18.00 -13.64 -3.22
CA ASN A 170 18.81 -14.21 -4.30
C ASN A 170 18.89 -13.32 -5.55
N GLY A 171 19.08 -12.01 -5.36
CA GLY A 171 19.16 -11.03 -6.45
C GLY A 171 17.85 -10.67 -7.12
N ARG A 172 16.72 -11.24 -6.67
CA ARG A 172 15.37 -10.92 -7.12
C ARG A 172 14.72 -9.90 -6.20
N LEU A 173 13.82 -9.08 -6.72
CA LEU A 173 13.06 -8.06 -5.98
C LEU A 173 11.57 -8.40 -6.02
N PHE A 174 10.90 -8.28 -4.87
CA PHE A 174 9.47 -8.58 -4.72
C PHE A 174 8.75 -7.43 -4.04
N ALA A 175 7.58 -7.05 -4.55
CA ALA A 175 6.62 -6.20 -3.87
C ALA A 175 5.59 -7.09 -3.16
N LEU A 176 5.29 -6.78 -1.90
CA LEU A 176 4.51 -7.62 -1.00
C LEU A 176 3.27 -6.89 -0.49
N CYS A 177 2.22 -7.68 -0.25
CA CYS A 177 0.98 -7.26 0.40
C CYS A 177 0.32 -8.47 1.05
N GLU A 178 -0.27 -8.31 2.23
CA GLU A 178 -0.96 -9.38 2.97
C GLU A 178 -2.17 -9.97 2.20
N ALA A 179 -2.70 -9.22 1.20
CA ALA A 179 -3.91 -9.62 0.50
C ALA A 179 -3.70 -10.64 -0.60
N GLY A 180 -2.47 -10.87 -1.07
CA GLY A 180 -2.26 -11.75 -2.22
C GLY A 180 -0.82 -12.22 -2.43
N SER A 181 -0.50 -12.61 -3.66
CA SER A 181 0.81 -13.11 -4.04
C SER A 181 1.89 -12.04 -3.92
N ALA A 182 3.14 -12.44 -3.67
CA ALA A 182 4.29 -11.58 -3.93
C ALA A 182 4.42 -11.31 -5.44
N PHE A 183 4.70 -10.07 -5.83
CA PHE A 183 4.94 -9.70 -7.22
C PHE A 183 6.43 -9.48 -7.46
N GLU A 184 7.01 -10.25 -8.38
CA GLU A 184 8.39 -10.06 -8.79
C GLU A 184 8.54 -8.85 -9.68
N LEU A 185 9.60 -8.09 -9.44
CA LEU A 185 9.97 -6.90 -10.20
C LEU A 185 11.39 -7.04 -10.74
N ASP A 186 11.64 -6.48 -11.90
CA ASP A 186 12.99 -6.24 -12.37
C ASP A 186 13.69 -5.25 -11.42
N PRO A 187 14.84 -5.60 -10.81
CA PRO A 187 15.48 -4.74 -9.82
C PRO A 187 16.06 -3.44 -10.40
N ASP A 188 16.33 -3.40 -11.71
CA ASP A 188 16.88 -2.24 -12.37
C ASP A 188 15.82 -1.31 -12.94
N GLN A 189 14.77 -1.87 -13.57
CA GLN A 189 13.73 -1.11 -14.24
C GLN A 189 12.46 -0.95 -13.40
N LEU A 190 12.32 -1.72 -12.32
CA LEU A 190 11.13 -1.84 -11.47
C LEU A 190 9.87 -2.27 -12.25
N THR A 191 10.04 -2.88 -13.43
CA THR A 191 8.93 -3.44 -14.19
C THR A 191 8.40 -4.69 -13.50
N THR A 192 7.08 -4.82 -13.41
CA THR A 192 6.45 -6.00 -12.82
C THR A 192 6.59 -7.18 -13.78
N MET A 193 7.17 -8.28 -13.29
CA MET A 193 7.35 -9.53 -14.03
C MET A 193 6.16 -10.47 -13.84
N GLY A 194 5.49 -10.42 -12.69
CA GLY A 194 4.29 -11.19 -12.40
C GLY A 194 4.20 -11.68 -10.97
N PRO A 195 3.09 -12.37 -10.62
CA PRO A 195 2.94 -12.99 -9.32
C PRO A 195 3.86 -14.21 -9.18
N VAL A 196 4.34 -14.45 -7.96
CA VAL A 196 5.23 -15.56 -7.65
C VAL A 196 4.46 -16.67 -6.95
N THR A 197 4.55 -17.87 -7.50
CA THR A 197 4.11 -19.11 -6.85
C THR A 197 5.31 -19.82 -6.28
N TRP A 198 5.48 -19.80 -4.95
CA TRP A 198 6.62 -20.42 -4.26
C TRP A 198 6.62 -21.94 -4.36
N ARG A 199 5.44 -22.54 -4.37
CA ARG A 199 5.17 -23.96 -4.61
C ARG A 199 3.89 -24.09 -5.43
N PRO A 200 3.75 -25.09 -6.30
CA PRO A 200 2.57 -25.26 -7.16
C PRO A 200 1.25 -25.34 -6.40
N ASP A 201 1.23 -25.92 -5.21
CA ASP A 201 0.06 -26.05 -4.33
C ASP A 201 -0.29 -24.76 -3.58
N LEU A 202 0.54 -23.73 -3.68
CA LEU A 202 0.33 -22.40 -3.08
C LEU A 202 -0.01 -21.33 -4.12
N ALA A 203 -0.47 -21.73 -5.30
CA ALA A 203 -0.90 -20.78 -6.32
C ALA A 203 -2.06 -19.91 -5.80
N SER A 204 -1.93 -18.59 -5.94
CA SER A 204 -2.91 -17.58 -5.46
C SER A 204 -3.17 -17.59 -3.94
N VAL A 205 -2.32 -18.26 -3.15
CA VAL A 205 -2.35 -18.14 -1.69
C VAL A 205 -1.62 -16.85 -1.30
N PRO A 206 -2.16 -16.05 -0.37
CA PRO A 206 -1.49 -14.86 0.12
C PRO A 206 -0.10 -15.17 0.69
N PHE A 207 0.85 -14.30 0.42
CA PHE A 207 2.18 -14.35 0.99
C PHE A 207 2.33 -13.23 2.02
N SER A 208 3.07 -13.47 3.10
CA SER A 208 3.27 -12.45 4.13
C SER A 208 3.91 -11.18 3.56
N ALA A 209 3.41 -10.02 3.93
CA ALA A 209 4.04 -8.75 3.60
C ALA A 209 5.28 -8.45 4.48
N HIS A 210 5.50 -9.21 5.55
CA HIS A 210 6.62 -9.04 6.49
C HIS A 210 7.35 -10.37 6.75
N PRO A 211 7.85 -11.05 5.69
CA PRO A 211 8.57 -12.31 5.88
C PRO A 211 9.90 -12.08 6.62
N LEU A 212 10.28 -13.04 7.44
CA LEU A 212 11.64 -13.16 7.93
C LEU A 212 12.43 -14.06 6.97
N VAL A 213 13.67 -13.68 6.72
CA VAL A 213 14.61 -14.47 5.92
C VAL A 213 15.70 -14.96 6.85
N ASP A 214 15.87 -16.29 6.93
CA ASP A 214 16.93 -16.95 7.72
C ASP A 214 18.27 -16.92 6.97
#